data_66982c06f626d8aee83404a62b72ff9d
#
_entry.id   66982c06f626d8aee83404a62b72ff9d
#
_cell.length_a   1.000
_cell.length_b   1.000
_cell.length_c   1.000
_cell.angle_alpha   90.00
_cell.angle_beta   90.00
_cell.angle_gamma   90.00
#
_symmetry.space_group_name_H-M   'P 1'
#
loop_
_entity.id
_entity.type
_entity.pdbx_description
1 polymer ?
#
loop_
_entity_poly.entity_id
_entity_poly.type
_entity_poly.pdbx_seq_one_letter_code
_entity_poly.pdbx_strand_id
1 'polypeptide(L)' 'MSEATDPINVIYKIQREMKNQLETLVQTLANGAVDSMEEYKYIIGKIHAIDLMNQELSNLLEP' A
#
# COMPACT_ATOMS: atom_id res chain seq x y z
N MET A 1 7.16 28.35 -3.64
CA MET A 1 7.36 27.05 -4.24
C MET A 1 6.81 25.94 -3.39
N SER A 2 6.14 25.02 -4.00
CA SER A 2 5.47 23.98 -3.27
C SER A 2 6.25 22.66 -3.35
N GLU A 3 6.54 22.06 -2.20
CA GLU A 3 7.14 20.73 -2.14
C GLU A 3 6.24 19.68 -2.75
N ALA A 4 4.94 19.93 -2.79
CA ALA A 4 3.98 18.99 -3.35
C ALA A 4 4.17 18.76 -4.85
N THR A 5 4.87 19.67 -5.54
CA THR A 5 5.16 19.52 -6.96
C THR A 5 6.45 18.77 -7.24
N ASP A 6 7.25 18.48 -6.21
CA ASP A 6 8.48 17.71 -6.37
C ASP A 6 8.10 16.24 -6.58
N PRO A 7 8.52 15.63 -7.72
CA PRO A 7 8.16 14.22 -7.98
C PRO A 7 8.60 13.26 -6.88
N ILE A 8 9.76 13.50 -6.27
CA ILE A 8 10.26 12.64 -5.21
C ILE A 8 9.35 12.73 -3.99
N ASN A 9 8.92 13.93 -3.62
CA ASN A 9 8.02 14.11 -2.50
C ASN A 9 6.67 13.46 -2.76
N VAL A 10 6.18 13.53 -4.00
CA VAL A 10 4.93 12.88 -4.38
C VAL A 10 5.05 11.37 -4.22
N ILE A 11 6.16 10.79 -4.65
CA ILE A 11 6.39 9.35 -4.53
C ILE A 11 6.38 8.93 -3.06
N TYR A 12 7.08 9.67 -2.19
CA TYR A 12 7.10 9.36 -0.76
C TYR A 12 5.71 9.45 -0.13
N LYS A 13 4.92 10.43 -0.56
CA LYS A 13 3.55 10.57 -0.07
C LYS A 13 2.69 9.37 -0.47
N ILE A 14 2.82 8.92 -1.71
CA ILE A 14 2.09 7.77 -2.20
C ILE A 14 2.50 6.52 -1.43
N GLN A 15 3.79 6.33 -1.19
CA GLN A 15 4.27 5.18 -0.44
C GLN A 15 3.74 5.17 0.99
N ARG A 16 3.68 6.34 1.63
CA ARG A 16 3.13 6.45 2.98
C ARG A 16 1.66 6.04 3.00
N GLU A 17 0.90 6.54 2.03
CA GLU A 17 -0.51 6.21 1.93
C GLU A 17 -0.73 4.73 1.70
N MET A 18 0.08 4.13 0.83
CA MET A 18 0.01 2.69 0.57
C MET A 18 0.34 1.88 1.81
N LYS A 19 1.33 2.33 2.59
CA LYS A 19 1.68 1.66 3.83
C LYS A 19 0.53 1.71 4.82
N ASN A 20 -0.15 2.85 4.91
CA ASN A 20 -1.30 3.00 5.79
C ASN A 20 -2.43 2.06 5.37
N GLN A 21 -2.70 1.96 4.07
CA GLN A 21 -3.70 1.04 3.56
C GLN A 21 -3.33 -0.41 3.85
N LEU A 22 -2.05 -0.75 3.69
CA LEU A 22 -1.56 -2.09 3.98
C LEU A 22 -1.79 -2.44 5.45
N GLU A 23 -1.44 -1.54 6.36
CA GLU A 23 -1.64 -1.77 7.79
C GLU A 23 -3.12 -1.99 8.12
N THR A 24 -4.00 -1.21 7.51
CA THR A 24 -5.45 -1.37 7.72
C THR A 24 -5.92 -2.75 7.26
N LEU A 25 -5.46 -3.19 6.09
CA LEU A 25 -5.83 -4.51 5.57
C LEU A 25 -5.31 -5.64 6.45
N VAL A 26 -4.07 -5.53 6.91
CA VAL A 26 -3.48 -6.52 7.81
C VAL A 26 -4.26 -6.56 9.12
N GLN A 27 -4.64 -5.42 9.67
CA GLN A 27 -5.44 -5.37 10.88
C GLN A 27 -6.82 -6.00 10.69
N THR A 28 -7.42 -5.80 9.53
CA THR A 28 -8.70 -6.42 9.22
C THR A 28 -8.62 -7.94 9.31
N LEU A 29 -7.52 -8.52 8.80
CA LEU A 29 -7.30 -9.96 8.91
C LEU A 29 -7.06 -10.36 10.37
N ALA A 30 -6.23 -9.60 11.08
CA ALA A 30 -5.85 -9.93 12.45
C ALA A 30 -7.02 -9.84 13.42
N ASN A 31 -7.97 -8.95 13.16
CA ASN A 31 -9.12 -8.73 14.04
C ASN A 31 -10.23 -9.78 13.86
N GLY A 32 -10.07 -10.67 12.88
CA GLY A 32 -11.09 -11.67 12.62
C GLY A 32 -12.33 -11.10 11.96
N ALA A 33 -12.24 -9.93 11.36
CA ALA A 33 -13.37 -9.31 10.68
C ALA A 33 -13.73 -10.01 9.37
N VAL A 34 -12.81 -10.84 8.87
CA VAL A 34 -13.01 -11.58 7.62
C VAL A 34 -13.68 -12.91 7.96
N ASP A 35 -14.86 -13.14 7.41
CA ASP A 35 -15.65 -14.32 7.73
C ASP A 35 -15.94 -15.21 6.53
N SER A 36 -15.35 -14.93 5.38
CA SER A 36 -15.52 -15.76 4.19
C SER A 36 -14.19 -15.92 3.47
N MET A 37 -14.06 -17.03 2.75
CA MET A 37 -12.87 -17.30 1.96
C MET A 37 -12.75 -16.32 0.81
N GLU A 38 -13.86 -15.90 0.22
CA GLU A 38 -13.81 -14.93 -0.87
C GLU A 38 -13.26 -13.59 -0.41
N GLU A 39 -13.74 -13.13 0.75
CA GLU A 39 -13.24 -11.88 1.32
C GLU A 39 -11.78 -11.99 1.70
N TYR A 40 -11.37 -13.12 2.27
CA TYR A 40 -9.97 -13.37 2.59
C TYR A 40 -9.09 -13.26 1.35
N LYS A 41 -9.48 -13.93 0.27
CA LYS A 41 -8.71 -13.90 -0.97
C LYS A 41 -8.65 -12.49 -1.57
N TYR A 42 -9.75 -11.75 -1.47
CA TYR A 42 -9.79 -10.38 -1.96
C TYR A 42 -8.78 -9.51 -1.21
N ILE A 43 -8.76 -9.61 0.12
CA ILE A 43 -7.84 -8.82 0.94
C ILE A 43 -6.40 -9.22 0.68
N ILE A 44 -6.11 -10.50 0.59
CA ILE A 44 -4.76 -10.97 0.28
C ILE A 44 -4.31 -10.44 -1.08
N GLY A 45 -5.19 -10.44 -2.07
CA GLY A 45 -4.88 -9.89 -3.38
C GLY A 45 -4.56 -8.40 -3.33
N LYS A 46 -5.32 -7.64 -2.53
CA LYS A 46 -5.03 -6.22 -2.36
C LYS A 46 -3.69 -5.99 -1.67
N ILE A 47 -3.38 -6.79 -0.66
CA ILE A 47 -2.09 -6.69 0.03
C ILE A 47 -0.95 -6.92 -0.94
N HIS A 48 -1.05 -7.97 -1.76
CA HIS A 48 -0.01 -8.26 -2.75
C HIS A 48 0.12 -7.14 -3.77
N ALA A 49 -0.99 -6.58 -4.23
CA ALA A 49 -0.96 -5.51 -5.21
C ALA A 49 -0.31 -4.25 -4.65
N ILE A 50 -0.64 -3.89 -3.42
CA ILE A 50 -0.06 -2.72 -2.77
C ILE A 50 1.44 -2.91 -2.56
N ASP A 51 1.85 -4.09 -2.13
CA ASP A 51 3.26 -4.41 -1.91
C ASP A 51 4.03 -4.30 -3.22
N LEU A 52 3.49 -4.84 -4.29
CA LEU A 52 4.12 -4.79 -5.61
C LEU A 52 4.24 -3.35 -6.09
N MET A 53 3.19 -2.55 -5.93
CA MET A 53 3.25 -1.14 -6.34
C MET A 53 4.26 -0.36 -5.52
N ASN A 54 4.38 -0.65 -4.22
CA ASN A 54 5.39 -0.02 -3.39
C ASN A 54 6.80 -0.35 -3.86
N GLN A 55 7.03 -1.60 -4.27
CA GLN A 55 8.31 -1.99 -4.83
C GLN A 55 8.63 -1.23 -6.11
N GLU A 56 7.63 -1.07 -6.98
CA GLU A 56 7.80 -0.32 -8.21
C GLU A 56 8.12 1.15 -7.93
N LEU A 57 7.47 1.76 -6.94
CA LEU A 57 7.77 3.12 -6.57
C LEU A 57 9.17 3.25 -6.00
N SER A 58 9.62 2.28 -5.21
CA SER A 58 10.99 2.27 -4.70
C SER A 58 12.00 2.21 -5.83
N ASN A 59 11.71 1.42 -6.86
CA ASN A 59 12.59 1.30 -8.02
C ASN A 59 12.72 2.63 -8.75
N LEU A 60 11.68 3.45 -8.75
CA LEU A 60 11.74 4.77 -9.37
C LEU A 60 12.66 5.73 -8.61
N LEU A 61 12.89 5.48 -7.32
CA LEU A 61 13.76 6.33 -6.51
C LEU A 61 15.23 5.91 -6.59
N GLU A 62 15.52 4.74 -7.10
CA GLU A 62 16.90 4.27 -7.23
C GLU A 62 17.53 4.80 -8.52
N PRO A 63 18.81 5.16 -8.46
CA PRO A 63 19.51 5.64 -9.64
C PRO A 63 19.72 4.56 -10.70
#